data_b0d841c58fc1ab10590c867536c92058
#
_entry.id   b0d841c58fc1ab10590c867536c92058
#
_cell.length_a   1.000
_cell.length_b   1.000
_cell.length_c   1.000
_cell.angle_alpha   90.00
_cell.angle_beta   90.00
_cell.angle_gamma   90.00
#
_symmetry.space_group_name_H-M   'P 1'
#
loop_
_entity.id
_entity.type
_entity.pdbx_description
1 polymer ?
#
loop_
_entity_poly.entity_id
_entity_poly.type
_entity_poly.pdbx_seq_one_letter_code
_entity_poly.pdbx_strand_id
1 'polypeptide(L)'
;MLHDPTPETIDDLAVLADPVRRRLYLHVAAEAEPVSRDQAATAVGIGRPLAAHHLDRLVEAGLLTAEYRRTSGRTGPGAGRPAKLYRRTVDREFRASLPQRRYEVAAELMASALEQPSHGLETLDQVAHRYGTTLGAEARRRAGSRAGNARRREAVLSVLTDAGYLPAVREGEVRLLNCPFHDLAQRHRSVTCEMNLAMLRGVLDGAGLPEDEARLDPQ
;
A
#
# COMPACT_ATOMS: atom_id res chain seq x y z
N MET A 1 1.15 -0.46 -10.24
CA MET A 1 2.20 0.07 -9.34
C MET A 1 1.54 0.36 -8.01
N LEU A 2 1.59 -0.58 -7.06
CA LEU A 2 1.03 -0.40 -5.72
C LEU A 2 2.00 0.46 -4.93
N HIS A 3 1.54 1.63 -4.50
CA HIS A 3 2.34 2.56 -3.72
C HIS A 3 2.44 2.06 -2.28
N ASP A 4 3.66 1.83 -1.80
CA ASP A 4 3.95 1.66 -0.39
C ASP A 4 3.42 2.86 0.42
N PRO A 5 2.92 2.65 1.66
CA PRO A 5 2.66 3.77 2.54
C PRO A 5 4.00 4.42 2.89
N THR A 6 4.32 5.46 2.13
CA THR A 6 5.44 6.35 2.45
C THR A 6 5.10 7.13 3.73
N PRO A 7 6.07 7.71 4.44
CA PRO A 7 5.81 8.66 5.52
C PRO A 7 4.74 9.70 5.12
N GLU A 8 4.76 10.14 3.86
CA GLU A 8 3.75 11.04 3.27
C GLU A 8 2.32 10.50 3.35
N THR A 9 2.11 9.18 3.14
CA THR A 9 0.76 8.58 3.25
C THR A 9 0.23 8.62 4.68
N ILE A 10 1.10 8.45 5.68
CA ILE A 10 0.73 8.56 7.10
C ILE A 10 0.37 10.00 7.43
N ASP A 11 1.15 10.97 6.95
CA ASP A 11 0.89 12.40 7.15
C ASP A 11 -0.42 12.84 6.45
N ASP A 12 -0.67 12.37 5.24
CA ASP A 12 -1.92 12.61 4.51
C ASP A 12 -3.13 12.07 5.31
N LEU A 13 -3.02 10.88 5.89
CA LEU A 13 -4.07 10.29 6.71
C LEU A 13 -4.19 10.97 8.09
N ALA A 14 -3.11 11.52 8.64
CA ALA A 14 -3.11 12.27 9.89
C ALA A 14 -4.02 13.52 9.83
N VAL A 15 -4.25 14.04 8.63
CA VAL A 15 -5.24 15.11 8.39
C VAL A 15 -6.62 14.70 8.88
N LEU A 16 -7.00 13.41 8.83
CA LEU A 16 -8.29 12.89 9.31
C LEU A 16 -8.33 12.68 10.83
N ALA A 17 -7.26 12.95 11.58
CA ALA A 17 -7.27 12.94 13.04
C ALA A 17 -8.21 14.02 13.60
N ASP A 18 -8.33 15.17 12.92
CA ASP A 18 -9.31 16.20 13.26
C ASP A 18 -10.75 15.68 13.03
N PRO A 19 -11.63 15.67 14.05
CA PRO A 19 -12.96 15.09 13.95
C PRO A 19 -13.89 15.85 12.99
N VAL A 20 -13.68 17.14 12.79
CA VAL A 20 -14.47 17.95 11.85
C VAL A 20 -14.08 17.62 10.42
N ARG A 21 -12.77 17.56 10.12
CA ARG A 21 -12.28 17.16 8.80
C ARG A 21 -12.70 15.75 8.44
N ARG A 22 -12.62 14.81 9.39
CA ARG A 22 -13.06 13.43 9.17
C ARG A 22 -14.55 13.35 8.82
N ARG A 23 -15.43 14.09 9.52
CA ARG A 23 -16.87 14.14 9.19
C ARG A 23 -17.11 14.74 7.80
N LEU A 24 -16.40 15.83 7.45
CA LEU A 24 -16.49 16.44 6.13
C LEU A 24 -16.04 15.48 5.03
N TYR A 25 -14.91 14.79 5.23
CA TYR A 25 -14.42 13.78 4.28
C TYR A 25 -15.45 12.66 4.07
N LEU A 26 -15.96 12.07 5.17
CA LEU A 26 -16.93 10.98 5.09
C LEU A 26 -18.22 11.42 4.39
N HIS A 27 -18.70 12.65 4.64
CA HIS A 27 -19.85 13.18 3.94
C HIS A 27 -19.59 13.32 2.43
N VAL A 28 -18.50 13.99 2.04
CA VAL A 28 -18.16 14.17 0.61
C VAL A 28 -17.91 12.83 -0.09
N ALA A 29 -17.27 11.87 0.61
CA ALA A 29 -16.98 10.55 0.05
C ALA A 29 -18.22 9.67 -0.15
N ALA A 30 -19.31 9.93 0.58
CA ALA A 30 -20.58 9.21 0.45
C ALA A 30 -21.47 9.76 -0.66
N GLU A 31 -21.20 10.98 -1.15
CA GLU A 31 -22.01 11.60 -2.19
C GLU A 31 -21.55 11.19 -3.59
N ALA A 32 -22.51 10.87 -4.45
CA ALA A 32 -22.24 10.54 -5.85
C ALA A 32 -21.84 11.77 -6.69
N GLU A 33 -22.40 12.92 -6.34
CA GLU A 33 -22.15 14.20 -7.00
C GLU A 33 -21.21 15.09 -6.17
N PRO A 34 -20.43 15.98 -6.84
CA PRO A 34 -19.56 16.91 -6.15
C PRO A 34 -20.31 17.86 -5.21
N VAL A 35 -19.81 18.04 -4.01
CA VAL A 35 -20.44 18.77 -2.90
C VAL A 35 -19.89 20.19 -2.80
N SER A 36 -20.76 21.18 -2.65
CA SER A 36 -20.37 22.57 -2.38
C SER A 36 -20.00 22.78 -0.90
N ARG A 37 -19.29 23.87 -0.62
CA ARG A 37 -18.97 24.28 0.77
C ARG A 37 -20.20 24.44 1.64
N ASP A 38 -21.27 24.99 1.06
CA ASP A 38 -22.51 25.26 1.78
C ASP A 38 -23.24 23.95 2.15
N GLN A 39 -23.31 23.01 1.22
CA GLN A 39 -23.87 21.68 1.46
C GLN A 39 -23.07 20.94 2.54
N ALA A 40 -21.74 20.91 2.42
CA ALA A 40 -20.87 20.25 3.40
C ALA A 40 -20.96 20.92 4.79
N ALA A 41 -21.01 22.25 4.85
CA ALA A 41 -21.16 23.00 6.10
C ALA A 41 -22.46 22.65 6.78
N THR A 42 -23.59 22.65 6.05
CA THR A 42 -24.92 22.30 6.55
C THR A 42 -24.97 20.85 7.05
N ALA A 43 -24.44 19.90 6.26
CA ALA A 43 -24.47 18.48 6.60
C ALA A 43 -23.68 18.15 7.89
N VAL A 44 -22.58 18.87 8.13
CA VAL A 44 -21.72 18.63 9.31
C VAL A 44 -22.08 19.53 10.49
N GLY A 45 -22.97 20.54 10.28
CA GLY A 45 -23.42 21.47 11.32
C GLY A 45 -22.36 22.48 11.75
N ILE A 46 -21.57 23.02 10.80
CA ILE A 46 -20.51 24.00 11.04
C ILE A 46 -20.63 25.24 10.16
N GLY A 47 -19.92 26.31 10.52
CA GLY A 47 -19.89 27.51 9.71
C GLY A 47 -19.18 27.32 8.36
N ARG A 48 -19.70 27.95 7.30
CA ARG A 48 -19.11 27.90 5.94
C ARG A 48 -17.62 28.22 5.84
N PRO A 49 -17.07 29.24 6.56
CA PRO A 49 -15.63 29.51 6.51
C PRO A 49 -14.80 28.35 7.06
N LEU A 50 -15.25 27.73 8.14
CA LEU A 50 -14.59 26.58 8.76
C LEU A 50 -14.64 25.35 7.84
N ALA A 51 -15.81 25.10 7.22
CA ALA A 51 -15.95 24.03 6.23
C ALA A 51 -14.99 24.23 5.04
N ALA A 52 -14.90 25.47 4.51
CA ALA A 52 -13.99 25.81 3.42
C ALA A 52 -12.53 25.50 3.79
N HIS A 53 -12.10 25.95 4.98
CA HIS A 53 -10.73 25.69 5.47
C HIS A 53 -10.43 24.20 5.55
N HIS A 54 -11.32 23.42 6.17
CA HIS A 54 -11.09 21.97 6.31
C HIS A 54 -11.17 21.21 4.98
N LEU A 55 -12.07 21.58 4.06
CA LEU A 55 -12.16 21.00 2.73
C LEU A 55 -10.91 21.30 1.89
N ASP A 56 -10.38 22.53 1.97
CA ASP A 56 -9.16 22.89 1.26
C ASP A 56 -7.95 22.10 1.81
N ARG A 57 -7.85 21.88 3.13
CA ARG A 57 -6.83 21.01 3.73
C ARG A 57 -6.95 19.54 3.28
N LEU A 58 -8.17 19.03 3.08
CA LEU A 58 -8.39 17.69 2.53
C LEU A 58 -7.96 17.59 1.05
N VAL A 59 -8.12 18.68 0.29
CA VAL A 59 -7.61 18.76 -1.09
C VAL A 59 -6.08 18.81 -1.12
N GLU A 60 -5.44 19.60 -0.25
CA GLU A 60 -3.98 19.66 -0.12
C GLU A 60 -3.38 18.30 0.22
N ALA A 61 -4.04 17.52 1.08
CA ALA A 61 -3.65 16.15 1.42
C ALA A 61 -4.03 15.11 0.32
N GLY A 62 -4.61 15.53 -0.80
CA GLY A 62 -4.99 14.65 -1.89
C GLY A 62 -6.16 13.70 -1.59
N LEU A 63 -6.83 13.83 -0.45
CA LEU A 63 -8.00 13.03 -0.07
C LEU A 63 -9.25 13.43 -0.86
N LEU A 64 -9.37 14.70 -1.19
CA LEU A 64 -10.40 15.25 -2.05
C LEU A 64 -9.78 15.91 -3.28
N THR A 65 -10.56 16.01 -4.33
CA THR A 65 -10.29 16.88 -5.48
C THR A 65 -11.29 18.01 -5.52
N ALA A 66 -10.89 19.17 -6.09
CA ALA A 66 -11.76 20.32 -6.25
C ALA A 66 -11.98 20.61 -7.73
N GLU A 67 -13.22 20.86 -8.10
CA GLU A 67 -13.63 21.33 -9.41
C GLU A 67 -14.38 22.67 -9.32
N TYR A 68 -14.37 23.42 -10.41
CA TYR A 68 -15.09 24.70 -10.50
C TYR A 68 -16.21 24.56 -11.52
N ARG A 69 -17.47 24.60 -11.05
CA ARG A 69 -18.64 24.45 -11.92
C ARG A 69 -19.63 25.59 -11.67
N ARG A 70 -20.26 26.08 -12.72
CA ARG A 70 -21.38 27.03 -12.60
C ARG A 70 -22.64 26.25 -12.24
N THR A 71 -23.21 26.56 -11.09
CA THR A 71 -24.43 25.91 -10.57
C THR A 71 -25.71 26.64 -10.97
N SER A 72 -25.60 27.86 -11.53
CA SER A 72 -26.75 28.72 -11.85
C SER A 72 -27.35 28.50 -13.24
N GLY A 73 -26.79 27.63 -14.09
CA GLY A 73 -27.23 27.44 -15.49
C GLY A 73 -27.08 28.68 -16.39
N ARG A 74 -26.66 29.84 -15.85
CA ARG A 74 -26.50 31.08 -16.61
C ARG A 74 -25.12 31.16 -17.26
N THR A 75 -25.08 31.60 -18.51
CA THR A 75 -23.84 31.82 -19.27
C THR A 75 -23.73 33.30 -19.67
N GLY A 76 -22.52 33.87 -19.74
CA GLY A 76 -22.27 35.24 -20.17
C GLY A 76 -21.86 36.19 -19.03
N PRO A 77 -21.66 37.49 -19.36
CA PRO A 77 -21.34 38.54 -18.40
C PRO A 77 -22.44 38.64 -17.32
N GLY A 78 -22.07 38.53 -16.02
CA GLY A 78 -23.02 38.54 -14.91
C GLY A 78 -23.49 37.17 -14.39
N ALA A 79 -23.03 36.07 -14.97
CA ALA A 79 -23.40 34.70 -14.54
C ALA A 79 -22.81 34.25 -13.18
N GLY A 80 -22.05 35.12 -12.51
CA GLY A 80 -21.42 34.83 -11.22
C GLY A 80 -20.12 34.00 -11.33
N ARG A 81 -19.37 33.97 -10.24
CA ARG A 81 -18.13 33.14 -10.16
C ARG A 81 -18.49 31.66 -10.06
N PRO A 82 -17.80 30.76 -10.77
CA PRO A 82 -18.00 29.33 -10.62
C PRO A 82 -17.86 28.89 -9.15
N ALA A 83 -18.77 28.04 -8.69
CA ALA A 83 -18.69 27.45 -7.36
C ALA A 83 -17.58 26.41 -7.31
N LYS A 84 -16.80 26.43 -6.23
CA LYS A 84 -15.84 25.37 -5.92
C LYS A 84 -16.60 24.21 -5.29
N LEU A 85 -16.51 23.05 -5.93
CA LEU A 85 -17.13 21.80 -5.53
C LEU A 85 -16.04 20.78 -5.18
N TYR A 86 -16.35 19.88 -4.27
CA TYR A 86 -15.41 18.89 -3.76
C TYR A 86 -15.96 17.49 -3.99
N ARG A 87 -15.08 16.56 -4.37
CA ARG A 87 -15.39 15.14 -4.51
C ARG A 87 -14.23 14.29 -3.98
N ARG A 88 -14.50 13.03 -3.67
CA ARG A 88 -13.46 12.07 -3.29
C ARG A 88 -12.47 11.88 -4.44
N THR A 89 -11.18 11.81 -4.13
CA THR A 89 -10.15 11.42 -5.10
C THR A 89 -10.37 9.95 -5.46
N VAL A 90 -10.53 9.64 -6.75
CA VAL A 90 -10.89 8.29 -7.24
C VAL A 90 -9.64 7.48 -7.55
N ASP A 91 -8.61 8.14 -8.09
CA ASP A 91 -7.40 7.48 -8.62
C ASP A 91 -6.31 7.28 -7.56
N ARG A 92 -6.59 7.60 -6.29
CA ARG A 92 -5.65 7.45 -5.19
C ARG A 92 -6.29 6.65 -4.06
N GLU A 93 -5.70 5.50 -3.76
CA GLU A 93 -6.07 4.69 -2.61
C GLU A 93 -5.07 4.92 -1.48
N PHE A 94 -5.60 5.18 -0.28
CA PHE A 94 -4.81 5.36 0.92
C PHE A 94 -4.92 4.10 1.77
N ARG A 95 -3.81 3.42 1.97
CA ARG A 95 -3.70 2.26 2.85
C ARG A 95 -2.58 2.50 3.84
N ALA A 96 -2.87 2.39 5.12
CA ALA A 96 -1.87 2.41 6.18
C ALA A 96 -1.99 1.15 7.02
N SER A 97 -0.88 0.49 7.27
CA SER A 97 -0.80 -0.69 8.12
C SER A 97 0.50 -0.64 8.93
N LEU A 98 0.39 -0.82 10.26
CA LEU A 98 1.53 -0.85 11.18
C LEU A 98 1.48 -2.13 12.05
N PRO A 99 2.44 -3.04 11.92
CA PRO A 99 3.46 -3.13 10.88
C PRO A 99 2.85 -3.34 9.49
N GLN A 100 3.65 -3.08 8.45
CA GLN A 100 3.19 -3.17 7.07
C GLN A 100 2.66 -4.58 6.73
N ARG A 101 1.54 -4.65 5.99
CA ARG A 101 0.91 -5.88 5.53
C ARG A 101 0.87 -5.93 4.00
N ARG A 102 1.02 -7.12 3.45
CA ARG A 102 1.12 -7.35 1.99
C ARG A 102 0.11 -8.41 1.52
N TYR A 103 -1.14 -8.27 1.94
CA TYR A 103 -2.18 -9.25 1.57
C TYR A 103 -2.46 -9.27 0.07
N GLU A 104 -2.22 -8.16 -0.62
CA GLU A 104 -2.32 -8.06 -2.07
C GLU A 104 -1.34 -9.00 -2.76
N VAL A 105 -0.10 -9.06 -2.27
CA VAL A 105 0.92 -9.99 -2.79
C VAL A 105 0.48 -11.44 -2.58
N ALA A 106 -0.05 -11.78 -1.40
CA ALA A 106 -0.57 -13.12 -1.15
C ALA A 106 -1.73 -13.47 -2.09
N ALA A 107 -2.67 -12.54 -2.28
CA ALA A 107 -3.80 -12.73 -3.18
C ALA A 107 -3.35 -12.89 -4.64
N GLU A 108 -2.38 -12.11 -5.11
CA GLU A 108 -1.81 -12.20 -6.45
C GLU A 108 -1.12 -13.55 -6.69
N LEU A 109 -0.33 -14.01 -5.73
CA LEU A 109 0.35 -15.32 -5.83
C LEU A 109 -0.66 -16.46 -5.87
N MET A 110 -1.71 -16.40 -5.03
CA MET A 110 -2.77 -17.41 -5.02
C MET A 110 -3.58 -17.39 -6.31
N ALA A 111 -3.96 -16.21 -6.81
CA ALA A 111 -4.67 -16.07 -8.08
C ALA A 111 -3.83 -16.62 -9.25
N SER A 112 -2.55 -16.24 -9.32
CA SER A 112 -1.63 -16.73 -10.36
C SER A 112 -1.46 -18.24 -10.33
N ALA A 113 -1.46 -18.87 -9.14
CA ALA A 113 -1.40 -20.34 -9.03
C ALA A 113 -2.68 -21.03 -9.51
N LEU A 114 -3.85 -20.36 -9.42
CA LEU A 114 -5.15 -20.88 -9.86
C LEU A 114 -5.43 -20.64 -11.34
N GLU A 115 -4.87 -19.60 -11.94
CA GLU A 115 -5.14 -19.20 -13.34
C GLU A 115 -4.42 -20.03 -14.38
N GLN A 116 -3.50 -20.90 -14.01
CA GLN A 116 -2.71 -21.69 -14.96
C GLN A 116 -3.49 -22.93 -15.46
N PRO A 117 -4.05 -22.94 -16.69
CA PRO A 117 -4.72 -24.13 -17.22
C PRO A 117 -3.70 -25.12 -17.80
N SER A 118 -3.73 -26.33 -17.28
CA SER A 118 -3.58 -27.59 -17.99
C SER A 118 -2.24 -28.09 -18.54
N HIS A 119 -1.07 -27.53 -18.22
CA HIS A 119 0.20 -28.22 -18.56
C HIS A 119 1.15 -28.37 -17.36
N GLY A 120 0.63 -28.90 -16.24
CA GLY A 120 1.29 -29.01 -14.95
C GLY A 120 0.95 -27.81 -14.09
N LEU A 121 0.02 -28.01 -13.14
CA LEU A 121 -0.34 -26.99 -12.16
C LEU A 121 0.94 -26.48 -11.49
N GLU A 122 1.31 -25.23 -11.79
CA GLU A 122 2.36 -24.59 -11.03
C GLU A 122 1.84 -24.45 -9.59
N THR A 123 2.55 -25.01 -8.64
CA THR A 123 2.15 -24.96 -7.25
C THR A 123 2.28 -23.53 -6.73
N LEU A 124 1.52 -23.19 -5.68
CA LEU A 124 1.65 -21.88 -5.03
C LEU A 124 3.11 -21.60 -4.62
N ASP A 125 3.85 -22.62 -4.21
CA ASP A 125 5.25 -22.51 -3.84
C ASP A 125 6.14 -22.13 -5.03
N GLN A 126 5.89 -22.69 -6.22
CA GLN A 126 6.63 -22.33 -7.43
C GLN A 126 6.36 -20.90 -7.86
N VAL A 127 5.09 -20.47 -7.81
CA VAL A 127 4.72 -19.07 -8.08
C VAL A 127 5.37 -18.13 -7.07
N ALA A 128 5.32 -18.47 -5.79
CA ALA A 128 5.93 -17.68 -4.72
C ALA A 128 7.46 -17.60 -4.86
N HIS A 129 8.10 -18.72 -5.17
CA HIS A 129 9.55 -18.77 -5.42
C HIS A 129 9.93 -17.88 -6.60
N ARG A 130 9.24 -18.00 -7.74
CA ARG A 130 9.47 -17.14 -8.91
C ARG A 130 9.31 -15.65 -8.59
N TYR A 131 8.26 -15.29 -7.85
CA TYR A 131 8.09 -13.91 -7.36
C TYR A 131 9.28 -13.48 -6.50
N GLY A 132 9.70 -14.31 -5.56
CA GLY A 132 10.89 -14.10 -4.74
C GLY A 132 12.15 -13.88 -5.57
N THR A 133 12.35 -14.67 -6.62
CA THR A 133 13.51 -14.53 -7.54
C THR A 133 13.54 -13.14 -8.20
N THR A 134 12.39 -12.54 -8.51
CA THR A 134 12.35 -11.17 -9.03
C THR A 134 12.83 -10.14 -8.00
N LEU A 135 12.45 -10.31 -6.73
CA LEU A 135 12.92 -9.48 -5.62
C LEU A 135 14.41 -9.66 -5.37
N GLY A 136 14.90 -10.91 -5.43
CA GLY A 136 16.33 -11.23 -5.30
C GLY A 136 17.18 -10.64 -6.42
N ALA A 137 16.66 -10.65 -7.66
CA ALA A 137 17.32 -10.00 -8.78
C ALA A 137 17.44 -8.48 -8.56
N GLU A 138 16.44 -7.84 -7.95
CA GLU A 138 16.54 -6.45 -7.54
C GLU A 138 17.63 -6.24 -6.48
N ALA A 139 17.70 -7.10 -5.46
CA ALA A 139 18.75 -7.03 -4.46
C ALA A 139 20.15 -7.18 -5.10
N ARG A 140 20.30 -8.10 -6.06
CA ARG A 140 21.53 -8.26 -6.81
C ARG A 140 21.90 -7.01 -7.63
N ARG A 141 20.94 -6.33 -8.23
CA ARG A 141 21.18 -5.05 -8.93
C ARG A 141 21.65 -3.96 -7.95
N ARG A 142 21.00 -3.83 -6.79
CA ARG A 142 21.40 -2.86 -5.74
C ARG A 142 22.81 -3.14 -5.21
N ALA A 143 23.15 -4.40 -5.01
CA ALA A 143 24.47 -4.79 -4.57
C ALA A 143 25.57 -4.46 -5.60
N GLY A 144 25.26 -4.56 -6.89
CA GLY A 144 26.19 -4.41 -8.00
C GLY A 144 26.74 -5.73 -8.50
N SER A 145 27.06 -5.81 -9.80
CA SER A 145 27.41 -7.06 -10.51
C SER A 145 28.64 -7.81 -9.96
N ARG A 146 29.55 -7.10 -9.31
CA ARG A 146 30.79 -7.67 -8.72
C ARG A 146 30.74 -7.80 -7.20
N ALA A 147 29.57 -7.63 -6.59
CA ALA A 147 29.43 -7.68 -5.14
C ALA A 147 29.65 -9.09 -4.59
N GLY A 148 30.41 -9.19 -3.51
CA GLY A 148 30.53 -10.40 -2.70
C GLY A 148 29.26 -10.66 -1.86
N ASN A 149 29.18 -11.87 -1.26
CA ASN A 149 27.99 -12.34 -0.54
C ASN A 149 27.56 -11.40 0.60
N ALA A 150 28.48 -10.77 1.34
CA ALA A 150 28.14 -9.85 2.42
C ALA A 150 27.29 -8.66 1.92
N ARG A 151 27.71 -8.03 0.81
CA ARG A 151 26.99 -6.91 0.21
C ARG A 151 25.67 -7.33 -0.43
N ARG A 152 25.60 -8.55 -0.97
CA ARG A 152 24.35 -9.13 -1.48
C ARG A 152 23.34 -9.36 -0.35
N ARG A 153 23.79 -9.90 0.81
CA ARG A 153 22.94 -10.05 2.00
C ARG A 153 22.42 -8.70 2.50
N GLU A 154 23.23 -7.68 2.57
CA GLU A 154 22.80 -6.33 2.93
C GLU A 154 21.69 -5.80 1.98
N ALA A 155 21.88 -5.99 0.68
CA ALA A 155 20.87 -5.60 -0.31
C ALA A 155 19.59 -6.43 -0.19
N VAL A 156 19.68 -7.72 0.14
CA VAL A 156 18.51 -8.57 0.45
C VAL A 156 17.75 -8.03 1.65
N LEU A 157 18.43 -7.64 2.73
CA LEU A 157 17.76 -7.03 3.90
C LEU A 157 17.01 -5.75 3.52
N SER A 158 17.60 -4.90 2.68
CA SER A 158 16.94 -3.70 2.18
C SER A 158 15.66 -4.05 1.39
N VAL A 159 15.74 -4.99 0.45
CA VAL A 159 14.58 -5.41 -0.36
C VAL A 159 13.50 -6.07 0.51
N LEU A 160 13.89 -6.86 1.51
CA LEU A 160 12.92 -7.45 2.44
C LEU A 160 12.23 -6.37 3.29
N THR A 161 12.97 -5.32 3.69
CA THR A 161 12.35 -4.17 4.38
C THR A 161 11.32 -3.49 3.51
N ASP A 162 11.63 -3.23 2.24
CA ASP A 162 10.69 -2.66 1.27
C ASP A 162 9.48 -3.59 1.02
N ALA A 163 9.68 -4.91 1.15
CA ALA A 163 8.60 -5.90 1.08
C ALA A 163 7.80 -6.06 2.38
N GLY A 164 8.00 -5.18 3.36
CA GLY A 164 7.23 -5.12 4.60
C GLY A 164 7.70 -6.05 5.72
N TYR A 165 8.88 -6.65 5.60
CA TYR A 165 9.51 -7.39 6.69
C TYR A 165 10.30 -6.45 7.61
N LEU A 166 10.55 -6.90 8.84
CA LEU A 166 11.44 -6.26 9.80
C LEU A 166 12.64 -7.16 10.09
N PRO A 167 13.66 -7.17 9.22
CA PRO A 167 14.84 -7.99 9.44
C PRO A 167 15.69 -7.45 10.59
N ALA A 168 16.14 -8.32 11.48
CA ALA A 168 17.07 -8.03 12.56
C ALA A 168 18.24 -9.02 12.52
N VAL A 169 19.47 -8.50 12.56
CA VAL A 169 20.67 -9.33 12.63
C VAL A 169 21.04 -9.54 14.09
N ARG A 170 21.07 -10.80 14.52
CA ARG A 170 21.49 -11.21 15.87
C ARG A 170 22.39 -12.45 15.77
N GLU A 171 23.54 -12.40 16.39
CA GLU A 171 24.48 -13.53 16.49
C GLU A 171 24.86 -14.16 15.11
N GLY A 172 24.90 -13.34 14.06
CA GLY A 172 25.21 -13.79 12.71
C GLY A 172 24.01 -14.37 11.94
N GLU A 173 22.84 -14.51 12.56
CA GLU A 173 21.59 -14.90 11.92
C GLU A 173 20.71 -13.69 11.59
N VAL A 174 19.92 -13.78 10.55
CA VAL A 174 18.87 -12.81 10.21
C VAL A 174 17.54 -13.39 10.68
N ARG A 175 16.86 -12.66 11.58
CA ARG A 175 15.50 -12.98 12.02
C ARG A 175 14.53 -11.95 11.45
N LEU A 176 13.43 -12.41 10.90
CA LEU A 176 12.33 -11.55 10.46
C LEU A 176 11.35 -11.39 11.63
N LEU A 177 11.35 -10.22 12.27
CA LEU A 177 10.57 -9.96 13.49
C LEU A 177 9.07 -9.80 13.24
N ASN A 178 8.67 -9.71 11.97
CA ASN A 178 7.28 -9.71 11.55
C ASN A 178 7.08 -10.57 10.30
N CYS A 179 5.84 -10.97 10.06
CA CYS A 179 5.40 -11.55 8.80
C CYS A 179 4.38 -10.60 8.15
N PRO A 180 4.60 -10.16 6.89
CA PRO A 180 3.64 -9.31 6.17
C PRO A 180 2.27 -9.98 5.99
N PHE A 181 2.21 -11.30 6.13
CA PHE A 181 1.00 -12.14 5.99
C PHE A 181 0.47 -12.65 7.34
N HIS A 182 0.80 -12.00 8.46
CA HIS A 182 0.59 -12.50 9.82
C HIS A 182 -0.85 -12.99 10.09
N ASP A 183 -1.87 -12.16 9.82
CA ASP A 183 -3.26 -12.51 10.13
C ASP A 183 -3.79 -13.64 9.22
N LEU A 184 -3.25 -13.74 8.00
CA LEU A 184 -3.53 -14.85 7.10
C LEU A 184 -2.87 -16.14 7.63
N ALA A 185 -1.62 -16.05 8.09
CA ALA A 185 -0.88 -17.16 8.68
C ALA A 185 -1.52 -17.65 9.98
N GLN A 186 -2.18 -16.82 10.76
CA GLN A 186 -2.92 -17.26 11.94
C GLN A 186 -4.09 -18.19 11.63
N ARG A 187 -4.74 -18.00 10.48
CA ARG A 187 -5.91 -18.80 10.06
C ARG A 187 -5.55 -19.94 9.11
N HIS A 188 -4.50 -19.76 8.31
CA HIS A 188 -4.08 -20.67 7.23
C HIS A 188 -2.57 -20.90 7.27
N ARG A 189 -2.07 -21.35 8.45
CA ARG A 189 -0.63 -21.41 8.76
C ARG A 189 0.18 -22.21 7.74
N SER A 190 -0.21 -23.46 7.43
CA SER A 190 0.53 -24.31 6.51
C SER A 190 0.74 -23.63 5.16
N VAL A 191 -0.35 -23.29 4.48
CA VAL A 191 -0.31 -22.68 3.14
C VAL A 191 0.45 -21.36 3.15
N THR A 192 0.19 -20.48 4.13
CA THR A 192 0.80 -19.16 4.17
C THR A 192 2.27 -19.20 4.53
N CYS A 193 2.67 -20.06 5.46
CA CYS A 193 4.08 -20.16 5.86
C CYS A 193 4.92 -20.86 4.80
N GLU A 194 4.40 -21.88 4.11
CA GLU A 194 5.08 -22.55 3.00
C GLU A 194 5.26 -21.60 1.82
N MET A 195 4.19 -20.92 1.39
CA MET A 195 4.26 -19.84 0.38
C MET A 195 5.31 -18.79 0.74
N ASN A 196 5.31 -18.33 1.99
CA ASN A 196 6.28 -17.31 2.43
C ASN A 196 7.72 -17.83 2.43
N LEU A 197 7.93 -19.06 2.88
CA LEU A 197 9.25 -19.70 2.84
C LEU A 197 9.75 -19.87 1.39
N ALA A 198 8.89 -20.34 0.48
CA ALA A 198 9.21 -20.48 -0.93
C ALA A 198 9.60 -19.12 -1.54
N MET A 199 8.86 -18.06 -1.22
CA MET A 199 9.19 -16.71 -1.66
C MET A 199 10.56 -16.24 -1.12
N LEU A 200 10.86 -16.45 0.17
CA LEU A 200 12.15 -16.08 0.76
C LEU A 200 13.32 -16.86 0.15
N ARG A 201 13.12 -18.14 -0.15
CA ARG A 201 14.12 -18.95 -0.89
C ARG A 201 14.36 -18.38 -2.28
N GLY A 202 13.29 -18.02 -2.99
CA GLY A 202 13.42 -17.34 -4.27
C GLY A 202 14.18 -16.00 -4.18
N VAL A 203 14.03 -15.24 -3.11
CA VAL A 203 14.80 -14.01 -2.88
C VAL A 203 16.30 -14.32 -2.77
N LEU A 204 16.68 -15.36 -2.03
CA LEU A 204 18.09 -15.78 -1.91
C LEU A 204 18.65 -16.26 -3.25
N ASP A 205 17.90 -17.11 -3.98
CA ASP A 205 18.27 -17.59 -5.30
C ASP A 205 18.52 -16.44 -6.29
N GLY A 206 17.56 -15.53 -6.44
CA GLY A 206 17.67 -14.37 -7.32
C GLY A 206 18.83 -13.43 -6.96
N ALA A 207 19.19 -13.35 -5.67
CA ALA A 207 20.36 -12.61 -5.20
C ALA A 207 21.68 -13.37 -5.44
N GLY A 208 21.63 -14.66 -5.81
CA GLY A 208 22.77 -15.54 -5.95
C GLY A 208 23.38 -15.94 -4.60
N LEU A 209 22.52 -16.19 -3.61
CA LEU A 209 22.82 -16.71 -2.28
C LEU A 209 22.21 -18.10 -2.11
N PRO A 210 22.70 -18.94 -1.18
CA PRO A 210 22.14 -20.27 -0.94
C PRO A 210 20.70 -20.19 -0.43
N GLU A 211 19.77 -20.91 -1.08
CA GLU A 211 18.33 -20.93 -0.74
C GLU A 211 18.05 -21.63 0.60
N ASP A 212 18.85 -22.59 1.00
CA ASP A 212 18.74 -23.37 2.23
C ASP A 212 19.08 -22.56 3.49
N GLU A 213 19.62 -21.35 3.34
CA GLU A 213 19.77 -20.40 4.44
C GLU A 213 18.39 -19.93 4.96
N ALA A 214 17.30 -19.97 4.14
CA ALA A 214 15.95 -19.63 4.59
C ALA A 214 15.24 -20.84 5.21
N ARG A 215 14.75 -20.67 6.45
CA ARG A 215 14.01 -21.69 7.20
C ARG A 215 12.90 -21.06 8.04
N LEU A 216 11.87 -21.85 8.32
CA LEU A 216 10.86 -21.46 9.30
C LEU A 216 11.37 -21.74 10.71
N ASP A 217 11.16 -20.80 11.62
CA ASP A 217 11.41 -20.99 13.04
C ASP A 217 10.22 -21.78 13.63
N PRO A 218 10.44 -22.96 14.25
CA PRO A 218 9.38 -23.76 14.84
C PRO A 218 8.94 -23.18 16.19
N GLN A 219 8.23 -22.05 16.21
CA GLN A 219 7.53 -21.58 17.43
C GLN A 219 6.10 -22.06 17.50
#